data_392f497b43343ee7438adff556b593f3
#
_entry.id   392f497b43343ee7438adff556b593f3
#
_cell.length_a   1.000
_cell.length_b   1.000
_cell.length_c   1.000
_cell.angle_alpha   90.00
_cell.angle_beta   90.00
_cell.angle_gamma   90.00
#
_symmetry.space_group_name_H-M   'P 1'
#
loop_
_entity.id
_entity.type
_entity.pdbx_description
1 polymer ?
#
loop_
_entity_poly.entity_id
_entity_poly.type
_entity_poly.pdbx_seq_one_letter_code
_entity_poly.pdbx_strand_id
1 'polypeptide(L)'
;MENFQQTTCLPLLRSSYNGLTKSEQKLADYILKNPADVMHMTMSELADATSSADATVFRFCHKLGFSGFQGMKQALAGDLFSPAELLSQEVNSDDTPRDITRKVFQDMIDALQQTQKILDYKALGQAIDIVAKTERIDAYGYGGSGNIAQDIAHRFMRFGLDVHAYSDPHLQIASASLLKPSDVVIAISHTGASIDLLKVLEMARSRGSKIILITSYLKSPATKLADVVLTGMARETSYRSEAMASRLVHLAILDCLYTGLMQRRMDDYIDNMKQVRKAIATQKL
;
A
#
# COMPACT_ATOMS: atom_id res chain seq x y z
N MET A 1 6.96 -10.73 -26.52
CA MET A 1 6.86 -11.56 -25.31
C MET A 1 6.08 -10.75 -24.30
N GLU A 2 4.79 -11.00 -24.18
CA GLU A 2 3.92 -10.33 -23.21
C GLU A 2 4.33 -10.76 -21.80
N ASN A 3 4.72 -9.79 -20.99
CA ASN A 3 4.97 -9.99 -19.56
C ASN A 3 3.65 -10.43 -18.91
N PHE A 4 3.47 -11.70 -18.68
CA PHE A 4 2.51 -12.22 -17.71
C PHE A 4 2.96 -11.77 -16.32
N GLN A 5 2.52 -10.59 -15.89
CA GLN A 5 2.48 -10.29 -14.46
C GLN A 5 1.60 -11.37 -13.82
N GLN A 6 2.17 -12.22 -12.99
CA GLN A 6 1.40 -13.20 -12.21
C GLN A 6 0.47 -12.41 -11.29
N THR A 7 -0.77 -12.24 -11.72
CA THR A 7 -1.81 -11.56 -10.94
C THR A 7 -2.16 -12.48 -9.77
N THR A 8 -1.90 -12.06 -8.55
CA THR A 8 -2.27 -12.79 -7.33
C THR A 8 -3.74 -12.56 -7.00
N CYS A 9 -4.47 -13.60 -6.56
CA CYS A 9 -5.90 -13.54 -6.29
C CYS A 9 -6.21 -13.08 -4.85
N LEU A 10 -5.66 -13.76 -3.85
CA LEU A 10 -5.99 -13.50 -2.45
C LEU A 10 -5.54 -12.11 -1.96
N PRO A 11 -4.31 -11.65 -2.27
CA PRO A 11 -3.91 -10.29 -1.95
C PRO A 11 -4.80 -9.24 -2.61
N LEU A 12 -5.16 -9.45 -3.89
CA LEU A 12 -5.99 -8.53 -4.65
C LEU A 12 -7.42 -8.46 -4.08
N LEU A 13 -7.99 -9.60 -3.67
CA LEU A 13 -9.30 -9.67 -3.00
C LEU A 13 -9.32 -8.86 -1.72
N ARG A 14 -8.30 -9.02 -0.86
CA ARG A 14 -8.19 -8.30 0.41
C ARG A 14 -8.07 -6.78 0.18
N SER A 15 -7.19 -6.35 -0.72
CA SER A 15 -6.99 -4.92 -1.01
C SER A 15 -8.20 -4.25 -1.67
N SER A 16 -9.03 -5.02 -2.39
CA SER A 16 -10.22 -4.51 -3.07
C SER A 16 -11.49 -4.54 -2.21
N TYR A 17 -11.46 -5.21 -1.06
CA TYR A 17 -12.64 -5.61 -0.28
C TYR A 17 -13.60 -4.46 0.03
N ASN A 18 -13.10 -3.34 0.53
CA ASN A 18 -13.91 -2.18 0.89
C ASN A 18 -14.58 -1.48 -0.32
N GLY A 19 -14.10 -1.75 -1.53
CA GLY A 19 -14.70 -1.25 -2.78
C GLY A 19 -15.70 -2.21 -3.43
N LEU A 20 -15.99 -3.34 -2.78
CA LEU A 20 -16.93 -4.35 -3.26
C LEU A 20 -18.36 -4.04 -2.78
N THR A 21 -19.34 -4.36 -3.62
CA THR A 21 -20.76 -4.38 -3.22
C THR A 21 -21.03 -5.51 -2.25
N LYS A 22 -22.14 -5.48 -1.51
CA LYS A 22 -22.52 -6.55 -0.56
C LYS A 22 -22.55 -7.95 -1.20
N SER A 23 -22.98 -8.08 -2.44
CA SER A 23 -22.97 -9.37 -3.15
C SER A 23 -21.55 -9.78 -3.54
N GLU A 24 -20.69 -8.84 -3.94
CA GLU A 24 -19.28 -9.12 -4.25
C GLU A 24 -18.47 -9.42 -2.97
N GLN A 25 -18.81 -8.82 -1.83
CA GLN A 25 -18.20 -9.13 -0.53
C GLN A 25 -18.49 -10.57 -0.12
N LYS A 26 -19.73 -11.07 -0.33
CA LYS A 26 -20.06 -12.49 -0.08
C LYS A 26 -19.21 -13.44 -0.92
N LEU A 27 -18.97 -13.11 -2.19
CA LEU A 27 -18.05 -13.87 -3.06
C LEU A 27 -16.61 -13.82 -2.52
N ALA A 28 -16.12 -12.63 -2.18
CA ALA A 28 -14.80 -12.45 -1.61
C ALA A 28 -14.62 -13.21 -0.28
N ASP A 29 -15.59 -13.10 0.63
CA ASP A 29 -15.59 -13.81 1.92
C ASP A 29 -15.52 -15.33 1.74
N TYR A 30 -16.31 -15.86 0.80
CA TYR A 30 -16.31 -17.29 0.52
C TYR A 30 -14.97 -17.76 -0.05
N ILE A 31 -14.41 -17.03 -1.03
CA ILE A 31 -13.13 -17.36 -1.64
C ILE A 31 -11.98 -17.24 -0.61
N LEU A 32 -11.99 -16.20 0.21
CA LEU A 32 -10.96 -16.00 1.24
C LEU A 32 -11.00 -17.07 2.33
N LYS A 33 -12.22 -17.58 2.65
CA LYS A 33 -12.41 -18.62 3.66
C LYS A 33 -12.13 -20.03 3.14
N ASN A 34 -12.44 -20.30 1.87
CA ASN A 34 -12.39 -21.64 1.27
C ASN A 34 -11.60 -21.66 -0.04
N PRO A 35 -10.36 -21.13 -0.09
CA PRO A 35 -9.65 -20.95 -1.36
C PRO A 35 -9.33 -22.28 -2.05
N ALA A 36 -9.03 -23.33 -1.28
CA ALA A 36 -8.74 -24.67 -1.82
C ALA A 36 -10.00 -25.30 -2.47
N ASP A 37 -11.18 -25.14 -1.86
CA ASP A 37 -12.42 -25.68 -2.42
C ASP A 37 -12.80 -24.97 -3.72
N VAL A 38 -12.62 -23.65 -3.77
CA VAL A 38 -12.91 -22.82 -4.96
C VAL A 38 -12.11 -23.26 -6.17
N MET A 39 -10.90 -23.79 -5.97
CA MET A 39 -10.08 -24.35 -7.06
C MET A 39 -10.79 -25.48 -7.83
N HIS A 40 -11.63 -26.24 -7.14
CA HIS A 40 -12.34 -27.38 -7.72
C HIS A 40 -13.77 -27.01 -8.17
N MET A 41 -14.28 -25.82 -7.81
CA MET A 41 -15.63 -25.38 -8.17
C MET A 41 -15.72 -24.90 -9.62
N THR A 42 -16.91 -25.09 -10.19
CA THR A 42 -17.38 -24.36 -11.38
C THR A 42 -17.85 -22.97 -10.97
N MET A 43 -18.05 -22.09 -11.97
CA MET A 43 -18.60 -20.75 -11.73
C MET A 43 -19.99 -20.80 -11.10
N SER A 44 -20.83 -21.74 -11.57
CA SER A 44 -22.19 -21.93 -11.06
C SER A 44 -22.20 -22.47 -9.63
N GLU A 45 -21.29 -23.39 -9.28
CA GLU A 45 -21.16 -23.88 -7.89
C GLU A 45 -20.72 -22.77 -6.94
N LEU A 46 -19.81 -21.87 -7.35
CA LEU A 46 -19.46 -20.70 -6.54
C LEU A 46 -20.63 -19.71 -6.44
N ALA A 47 -21.40 -19.52 -7.51
CA ALA A 47 -22.59 -18.68 -7.50
C ALA A 47 -23.63 -19.23 -6.52
N ASP A 48 -23.90 -20.53 -6.54
CA ASP A 48 -24.84 -21.21 -5.63
C ASP A 48 -24.37 -21.12 -4.18
N ALA A 49 -23.09 -21.42 -3.90
CA ALA A 49 -22.51 -21.38 -2.56
C ALA A 49 -22.58 -19.98 -1.92
N THR A 50 -22.62 -18.92 -2.74
CA THR A 50 -22.68 -17.52 -2.29
C THR A 50 -24.05 -16.88 -2.46
N SER A 51 -25.05 -17.64 -2.91
CA SER A 51 -26.41 -17.15 -3.27
C SER A 51 -26.33 -15.97 -4.25
N SER A 52 -25.47 -16.09 -5.25
CA SER A 52 -25.23 -15.11 -6.32
C SER A 52 -25.66 -15.70 -7.67
N ALA A 53 -25.71 -14.87 -8.71
CA ALA A 53 -25.88 -15.34 -10.09
C ALA A 53 -24.52 -15.50 -10.78
N ASP A 54 -24.39 -16.41 -11.76
CA ASP A 54 -23.18 -16.61 -12.58
C ASP A 54 -22.67 -15.31 -13.20
N ALA A 55 -23.59 -14.47 -13.68
CA ALA A 55 -23.25 -13.15 -14.22
C ALA A 55 -22.60 -12.21 -13.18
N THR A 56 -22.90 -12.41 -11.87
CA THR A 56 -22.29 -11.65 -10.78
C THR A 56 -20.87 -12.14 -10.53
N VAL A 57 -20.64 -13.46 -10.53
CA VAL A 57 -19.32 -14.07 -10.42
C VAL A 57 -18.43 -13.62 -11.60
N PHE A 58 -18.96 -13.66 -12.81
CA PHE A 58 -18.25 -13.23 -14.01
C PHE A 58 -17.80 -11.76 -13.92
N ARG A 59 -18.74 -10.85 -13.60
CA ARG A 59 -18.43 -9.42 -13.45
C ARG A 59 -17.46 -9.16 -12.31
N PHE A 60 -17.57 -9.91 -11.21
CA PHE A 60 -16.65 -9.84 -10.08
C PHE A 60 -15.22 -10.18 -10.50
N CYS A 61 -14.99 -11.25 -11.24
CA CYS A 61 -13.67 -11.62 -11.77
C CYS A 61 -13.09 -10.51 -12.67
N HIS A 62 -13.89 -9.98 -13.60
CA HIS A 62 -13.46 -8.89 -14.47
C HIS A 62 -13.18 -7.58 -13.72
N LYS A 63 -13.97 -7.27 -12.69
CA LYS A 63 -13.76 -6.08 -11.85
C LYS A 63 -12.42 -6.15 -11.09
N LEU A 64 -11.97 -7.36 -10.75
CA LEU A 64 -10.67 -7.62 -10.13
C LEU A 64 -9.51 -7.69 -11.14
N GLY A 65 -9.79 -7.57 -12.45
CA GLY A 65 -8.78 -7.59 -13.51
C GLY A 65 -8.45 -8.96 -14.08
N PHE A 66 -9.19 -10.01 -13.68
CA PHE A 66 -9.01 -11.35 -14.26
C PHE A 66 -9.76 -11.48 -15.61
N SER A 67 -9.24 -12.32 -16.49
CA SER A 67 -9.87 -12.65 -17.78
C SER A 67 -11.19 -13.44 -17.64
N GLY A 68 -11.60 -13.77 -16.43
CA GLY A 68 -12.79 -14.52 -16.05
C GLY A 68 -12.50 -15.46 -14.89
N PHE A 69 -13.45 -16.35 -14.59
CA PHE A 69 -13.36 -17.27 -13.46
C PHE A 69 -12.16 -18.23 -13.55
N GLN A 70 -11.82 -18.71 -14.74
CA GLN A 70 -10.65 -19.56 -14.93
C GLN A 70 -9.33 -18.80 -14.69
N GLY A 71 -9.24 -17.55 -15.16
CA GLY A 71 -8.07 -16.71 -14.88
C GLY A 71 -7.92 -16.42 -13.37
N MET A 72 -9.03 -16.19 -12.68
CA MET A 72 -9.03 -16.05 -11.21
C MET A 72 -8.56 -17.34 -10.52
N LYS A 73 -9.04 -18.54 -10.95
CA LYS A 73 -8.59 -19.83 -10.39
C LYS A 73 -7.11 -20.10 -10.66
N GLN A 74 -6.57 -19.72 -11.82
CA GLN A 74 -5.13 -19.82 -12.08
C GLN A 74 -4.30 -18.95 -11.14
N ALA A 75 -4.73 -17.72 -10.89
CA ALA A 75 -4.09 -16.84 -9.92
C ALA A 75 -4.21 -17.38 -8.48
N LEU A 76 -5.39 -17.92 -8.12
CA LEU A 76 -5.65 -18.54 -6.83
C LEU A 76 -4.76 -19.79 -6.62
N ALA A 77 -4.56 -20.61 -7.68
CA ALA A 77 -3.63 -21.73 -7.64
C ALA A 77 -2.20 -21.29 -7.31
N GLY A 78 -1.75 -20.22 -7.95
CA GLY A 78 -0.42 -19.63 -7.65
C GLY A 78 -0.29 -19.17 -6.20
N ASP A 79 -1.36 -18.68 -5.61
CA ASP A 79 -1.38 -18.25 -4.20
C ASP A 79 -1.41 -19.47 -3.24
N LEU A 80 -2.16 -20.52 -3.56
CA LEU A 80 -2.30 -21.72 -2.71
C LEU A 80 -1.04 -22.59 -2.69
N PHE A 81 -0.29 -22.62 -3.77
CA PHE A 81 0.98 -23.34 -3.83
C PHE A 81 2.16 -22.52 -3.30
N SER A 82 1.91 -21.28 -2.85
CA SER A 82 2.93 -20.50 -2.14
C SER A 82 3.14 -21.10 -0.75
N PRO A 83 4.39 -21.43 -0.36
CA PRO A 83 4.69 -21.92 0.99
C PRO A 83 4.23 -20.97 2.12
N ALA A 84 3.97 -19.71 1.80
CA ALA A 84 3.57 -18.66 2.72
C ALA A 84 2.19 -18.87 3.38
N GLU A 85 1.21 -19.46 2.69
CA GLU A 85 -0.13 -19.68 3.27
C GLU A 85 -0.21 -20.89 4.21
N LEU A 86 0.67 -21.86 4.04
CA LEU A 86 0.73 -23.04 4.91
C LEU A 86 1.31 -22.75 6.31
N LEU A 87 1.95 -21.58 6.51
CA LEU A 87 2.71 -21.27 7.72
C LEU A 87 2.18 -20.08 8.54
N SER A 88 1.17 -19.35 8.07
CA SER A 88 0.58 -18.23 8.81
C SER A 88 -0.30 -18.73 9.96
N GLN A 89 0.33 -19.28 10.98
CA GLN A 89 -0.33 -19.64 12.23
C GLN A 89 -0.43 -18.40 13.12
N GLU A 90 -1.63 -18.12 13.63
CA GLU A 90 -1.81 -17.09 14.65
C GLU A 90 -0.95 -17.40 15.89
N VAL A 91 -0.50 -16.35 16.57
CA VAL A 91 0.22 -16.51 17.84
C VAL A 91 -0.73 -17.05 18.88
N ASN A 92 -0.36 -18.16 19.49
CA ASN A 92 -1.12 -18.84 20.51
C ASN A 92 -0.53 -18.58 21.90
N SER A 93 -1.31 -18.79 22.95
CA SER A 93 -0.89 -18.58 24.33
C SER A 93 0.25 -19.48 24.81
N ASP A 94 0.46 -20.59 24.14
CA ASP A 94 1.51 -21.59 24.41
C ASP A 94 2.76 -21.46 23.53
N ASP A 95 2.80 -20.46 22.62
CA ASP A 95 3.95 -20.20 21.78
C ASP A 95 5.18 -19.79 22.59
N THR A 96 6.30 -20.44 22.31
CA THR A 96 7.58 -20.05 22.84
C THR A 96 8.09 -18.74 22.17
N PRO A 97 9.03 -18.01 22.77
CA PRO A 97 9.65 -16.84 22.12
C PRO A 97 10.22 -17.16 20.71
N ARG A 98 10.68 -18.39 20.51
CA ARG A 98 11.16 -18.86 19.21
C ARG A 98 10.02 -18.96 18.20
N ASP A 99 8.87 -19.51 18.61
CA ASP A 99 7.69 -19.64 17.75
C ASP A 99 7.11 -18.27 17.39
N ILE A 100 6.99 -17.39 18.36
CA ILE A 100 6.57 -16.00 18.16
C ILE A 100 7.49 -15.30 17.15
N THR A 101 8.81 -15.41 17.33
CA THR A 101 9.80 -14.81 16.41
C THR A 101 9.61 -15.34 15.00
N ARG A 102 9.53 -16.66 14.84
CA ARG A 102 9.35 -17.30 13.54
C ARG A 102 8.07 -16.84 12.85
N LYS A 103 6.94 -16.83 13.56
CA LYS A 103 5.64 -16.41 13.03
C LYS A 103 5.65 -14.94 12.61
N VAL A 104 6.15 -14.05 13.46
CA VAL A 104 6.23 -12.61 13.18
C VAL A 104 7.10 -12.30 11.96
N PHE A 105 8.28 -12.92 11.86
CA PHE A 105 9.16 -12.71 10.70
C PHE A 105 8.56 -13.27 9.42
N GLN A 106 7.93 -14.45 9.49
CA GLN A 106 7.29 -15.04 8.32
C GLN A 106 6.16 -14.15 7.79
N ASP A 107 5.28 -13.66 8.67
CA ASP A 107 4.21 -12.72 8.28
C ASP A 107 4.76 -11.45 7.61
N MET A 108 5.89 -10.92 8.09
CA MET A 108 6.54 -9.76 7.48
C MET A 108 7.09 -10.07 6.08
N ILE A 109 7.76 -11.20 5.93
CA ILE A 109 8.31 -11.65 4.64
C ILE A 109 7.18 -11.85 3.63
N ASP A 110 6.10 -12.51 4.05
CA ASP A 110 4.94 -12.78 3.20
C ASP A 110 4.25 -11.49 2.76
N ALA A 111 4.07 -10.53 3.68
CA ALA A 111 3.49 -9.24 3.37
C ALA A 111 4.33 -8.45 2.36
N LEU A 112 5.65 -8.47 2.49
CA LEU A 112 6.57 -7.82 1.55
C LEU A 112 6.53 -8.50 0.18
N GLN A 113 6.55 -9.85 0.12
CA GLN A 113 6.47 -10.59 -1.13
C GLN A 113 5.13 -10.38 -1.85
N GLN A 114 4.01 -10.38 -1.11
CA GLN A 114 2.69 -10.12 -1.67
C GLN A 114 2.59 -8.69 -2.19
N THR A 115 3.13 -7.72 -1.45
CA THR A 115 3.18 -6.32 -1.90
C THR A 115 3.97 -6.17 -3.18
N GLN A 116 5.14 -6.79 -3.28
CA GLN A 116 5.96 -6.77 -4.49
C GLN A 116 5.21 -7.27 -5.73
N LYS A 117 4.34 -8.28 -5.55
CA LYS A 117 3.54 -8.85 -6.65
C LYS A 117 2.41 -7.93 -7.13
N ILE A 118 1.81 -7.13 -6.22
CA ILE A 118 0.65 -6.28 -6.54
C ILE A 118 1.01 -4.82 -6.81
N LEU A 119 2.21 -4.38 -6.46
CA LEU A 119 2.65 -3.00 -6.64
C LEU A 119 2.66 -2.63 -8.13
N ASP A 120 1.94 -1.57 -8.48
CA ASP A 120 1.93 -1.03 -9.84
C ASP A 120 3.23 -0.27 -10.12
N TYR A 121 4.11 -0.88 -10.93
CA TYR A 121 5.40 -0.28 -11.28
C TYR A 121 5.27 0.96 -12.16
N LYS A 122 4.17 1.10 -12.92
CA LYS A 122 3.92 2.32 -13.71
C LYS A 122 3.54 3.46 -12.76
N ALA A 123 2.65 3.20 -11.81
CA ALA A 123 2.30 4.17 -10.77
C ALA A 123 3.53 4.57 -9.95
N LEU A 124 4.39 3.62 -9.57
CA LEU A 124 5.65 3.92 -8.89
C LEU A 124 6.56 4.83 -9.73
N GLY A 125 6.71 4.54 -11.03
CA GLY A 125 7.48 5.38 -11.95
C GLY A 125 6.91 6.80 -12.05
N GLN A 126 5.57 6.94 -12.14
CA GLN A 126 4.90 8.25 -12.14
C GLN A 126 5.15 9.01 -10.82
N ALA A 127 5.05 8.33 -9.67
CA ALA A 127 5.34 8.94 -8.38
C ALA A 127 6.79 9.46 -8.30
N ILE A 128 7.76 8.65 -8.76
CA ILE A 128 9.18 9.06 -8.83
C ILE A 128 9.35 10.31 -9.70
N ASP A 129 8.74 10.32 -10.88
CA ASP A 129 8.86 11.45 -11.83
C ASP A 129 8.17 12.72 -11.30
N ILE A 130 7.08 12.60 -10.53
CA ILE A 130 6.42 13.73 -9.86
C ILE A 130 7.33 14.30 -8.78
N VAL A 131 7.86 13.44 -7.90
CA VAL A 131 8.72 13.87 -6.78
C VAL A 131 10.06 14.43 -7.30
N ALA A 132 10.59 13.91 -8.39
CA ALA A 132 11.84 14.42 -8.98
C ALA A 132 11.76 15.87 -9.49
N LYS A 133 10.56 16.37 -9.76
CA LYS A 133 10.31 17.72 -10.32
C LYS A 133 9.87 18.75 -9.28
N THR A 134 9.62 18.33 -8.04
CA THR A 134 9.20 19.25 -6.98
C THR A 134 10.38 19.74 -6.16
N GLU A 135 10.22 20.89 -5.54
CA GLU A 135 11.13 21.41 -4.52
C GLU A 135 10.52 21.33 -3.11
N ARG A 136 9.20 21.12 -3.01
CA ARG A 136 8.50 21.00 -1.72
C ARG A 136 7.62 19.77 -1.66
N ILE A 137 7.71 19.04 -0.52
CA ILE A 137 6.88 17.89 -0.18
C ILE A 137 6.24 18.12 1.19
N ASP A 138 4.92 18.02 1.26
CA ASP A 138 4.20 17.90 2.51
C ASP A 138 3.76 16.44 2.71
N ALA A 139 4.18 15.83 3.81
CA ALA A 139 3.84 14.45 4.16
C ALA A 139 2.73 14.41 5.22
N TYR A 140 1.64 13.71 4.93
CA TYR A 140 0.47 13.63 5.80
C TYR A 140 0.14 12.18 6.19
N GLY A 141 -0.16 11.99 7.46
CA GLY A 141 -0.61 10.72 8.03
C GLY A 141 -1.01 10.89 9.49
N TYR A 142 -1.83 9.97 9.98
CA TYR A 142 -2.31 9.98 11.37
C TYR A 142 -1.89 8.70 12.09
N GLY A 143 -1.72 8.76 13.41
CA GLY A 143 -1.34 7.62 14.23
C GLY A 143 -0.05 6.94 13.70
N GLY A 144 -0.11 5.64 13.44
CA GLY A 144 1.02 4.87 12.89
C GLY A 144 1.49 5.37 11.52
N SER A 145 0.58 5.87 10.68
CA SER A 145 0.91 6.48 9.39
C SER A 145 1.64 7.82 9.54
N GLY A 146 1.40 8.55 10.64
CA GLY A 146 2.12 9.78 10.96
C GLY A 146 3.62 9.54 11.17
N ASN A 147 3.99 8.40 11.76
CA ASN A 147 5.40 8.03 11.93
C ASN A 147 6.09 7.81 10.56
N ILE A 148 5.37 7.25 9.57
CA ILE A 148 5.89 7.08 8.22
C ILE A 148 6.01 8.44 7.52
N ALA A 149 5.07 9.36 7.74
CA ALA A 149 5.17 10.73 7.24
C ALA A 149 6.42 11.44 7.79
N GLN A 150 6.74 11.26 9.08
CA GLN A 150 7.99 11.77 9.68
C GLN A 150 9.24 11.14 9.05
N ASP A 151 9.21 9.85 8.72
CA ASP A 151 10.31 9.18 8.02
C ASP A 151 10.54 9.78 6.62
N ILE A 152 9.47 10.18 5.92
CA ILE A 152 9.59 10.93 4.65
C ILE A 152 10.39 12.21 4.87
N ALA A 153 10.00 13.06 5.83
CA ALA A 153 10.68 14.30 6.10
C ALA A 153 12.16 14.07 6.47
N HIS A 154 12.43 13.11 7.35
CA HIS A 154 13.78 12.76 7.78
C HIS A 154 14.68 12.30 6.62
N ARG A 155 14.14 11.60 5.64
CA ARG A 155 14.93 11.00 4.56
C ARG A 155 15.02 11.88 3.32
N PHE A 156 13.90 12.46 2.88
CA PHE A 156 13.84 13.19 1.61
C PHE A 156 14.50 14.57 1.68
N MET A 157 14.66 15.15 2.88
CA MET A 157 15.49 16.36 3.05
C MET A 157 16.93 16.22 2.51
N ARG A 158 17.45 14.98 2.41
CA ARG A 158 18.80 14.71 1.88
C ARG A 158 18.94 15.01 0.39
N PHE A 159 17.82 15.18 -0.31
CA PHE A 159 17.84 15.66 -1.71
C PHE A 159 17.86 17.18 -1.82
N GLY A 160 17.92 17.91 -0.72
CA GLY A 160 17.83 19.39 -0.70
C GLY A 160 16.39 19.89 -0.86
N LEU A 161 15.40 18.98 -0.78
CA LEU A 161 13.98 19.33 -0.84
C LEU A 161 13.49 19.96 0.46
N ASP A 162 12.57 20.90 0.35
CA ASP A 162 11.81 21.44 1.48
C ASP A 162 10.71 20.44 1.86
N VAL A 163 10.95 19.64 2.92
CA VAL A 163 10.08 18.51 3.29
C VAL A 163 9.53 18.69 4.68
N HIS A 164 8.21 18.70 4.79
CA HIS A 164 7.51 18.84 6.06
C HIS A 164 6.61 17.64 6.33
N ALA A 165 6.56 17.21 7.58
CA ALA A 165 5.61 16.22 8.05
C ALA A 165 4.83 16.78 9.24
N TYR A 166 3.52 16.77 9.12
CA TYR A 166 2.63 17.30 10.15
C TYR A 166 1.81 16.15 10.74
N SER A 167 1.80 16.03 12.08
CA SER A 167 0.99 15.04 12.80
C SER A 167 -0.30 15.63 13.37
N ASP A 168 -0.34 16.95 13.56
CA ASP A 168 -1.51 17.68 14.06
C ASP A 168 -2.51 17.99 12.92
N PRO A 169 -3.80 17.68 13.09
CA PRO A 169 -4.82 17.91 12.03
C PRO A 169 -4.96 19.36 11.61
N HIS A 170 -4.85 20.32 12.56
CA HIS A 170 -4.97 21.75 12.24
C HIS A 170 -3.75 22.24 11.46
N LEU A 171 -2.55 21.75 11.79
CA LEU A 171 -1.35 22.09 11.04
C LEU A 171 -1.38 21.46 9.64
N GLN A 172 -1.91 20.24 9.49
CA GLN A 172 -2.05 19.61 8.18
C GLN A 172 -2.98 20.43 7.27
N ILE A 173 -4.18 20.81 7.73
CA ILE A 173 -5.11 21.57 6.91
C ILE A 173 -4.60 23.00 6.63
N ALA A 174 -3.93 23.61 7.59
CA ALA A 174 -3.30 24.93 7.40
C ALA A 174 -2.19 24.84 6.33
N SER A 175 -1.29 23.87 6.43
CA SER A 175 -0.24 23.65 5.43
C SER A 175 -0.84 23.37 4.05
N ALA A 176 -1.83 22.48 3.95
CA ALA A 176 -2.49 22.14 2.70
C ALA A 176 -3.13 23.37 2.02
N SER A 177 -3.65 24.32 2.80
CA SER A 177 -4.24 25.57 2.26
C SER A 177 -3.22 26.51 1.61
N LEU A 178 -1.93 26.34 1.91
CA LEU A 178 -0.82 27.18 1.42
C LEU A 178 -0.03 26.51 0.29
N LEU A 179 -0.36 25.28 -0.09
CA LEU A 179 0.30 24.56 -1.17
C LEU A 179 0.11 25.27 -2.52
N LYS A 180 1.06 25.03 -3.41
CA LYS A 180 1.08 25.51 -4.79
C LYS A 180 0.97 24.33 -5.77
N PRO A 181 0.62 24.57 -7.03
CA PRO A 181 0.58 23.51 -8.06
C PRO A 181 1.92 22.79 -8.30
N SER A 182 3.05 23.42 -7.95
CA SER A 182 4.39 22.82 -8.00
C SER A 182 4.68 21.86 -6.84
N ASP A 183 3.90 21.94 -5.77
CA ASP A 183 4.18 21.20 -4.53
C ASP A 183 3.55 19.80 -4.59
N VAL A 184 4.11 18.87 -3.85
CA VAL A 184 3.68 17.48 -3.82
C VAL A 184 3.24 17.09 -2.41
N VAL A 185 2.11 16.41 -2.33
CA VAL A 185 1.66 15.73 -1.09
C VAL A 185 1.98 14.25 -1.19
N ILE A 186 2.64 13.69 -0.17
CA ILE A 186 2.74 12.25 0.03
C ILE A 186 1.88 11.90 1.24
N ALA A 187 0.75 11.27 1.00
CA ALA A 187 -0.19 10.86 2.03
C ALA A 187 -0.08 9.37 2.35
N ILE A 188 -0.07 9.03 3.62
CA ILE A 188 -0.06 7.65 4.09
C ILE A 188 -1.34 7.37 4.85
N SER A 189 -2.09 6.36 4.41
CA SER A 189 -3.30 5.92 5.10
C SER A 189 -3.57 4.45 4.85
N HIS A 190 -3.61 3.65 5.90
CA HIS A 190 -3.92 2.23 5.77
C HIS A 190 -5.27 2.01 5.08
N THR A 191 -6.34 2.55 5.61
CA THR A 191 -7.72 2.37 5.08
C THR A 191 -8.07 3.33 3.95
N GLY A 192 -7.38 4.47 3.83
CA GLY A 192 -7.77 5.55 2.92
C GLY A 192 -9.14 6.17 3.21
N ALA A 193 -9.65 6.03 4.45
CA ALA A 193 -10.99 6.46 4.84
C ALA A 193 -11.02 7.42 6.06
N SER A 194 -9.86 7.89 6.53
CA SER A 194 -9.79 8.87 7.62
C SER A 194 -10.41 10.20 7.18
N ILE A 195 -11.44 10.65 7.89
CA ILE A 195 -12.17 11.88 7.56
C ILE A 195 -11.25 13.10 7.54
N ASP A 196 -10.38 13.22 8.53
CA ASP A 196 -9.46 14.36 8.60
C ASP A 196 -8.46 14.36 7.45
N LEU A 197 -7.92 13.17 7.08
CA LEU A 197 -7.06 13.07 5.92
C LEU A 197 -7.80 13.42 4.63
N LEU A 198 -9.05 13.00 4.46
CA LEU A 198 -9.83 13.32 3.27
C LEU A 198 -9.99 14.84 3.10
N LYS A 199 -10.32 15.57 4.19
CA LYS A 199 -10.42 17.03 4.17
C LYS A 199 -9.10 17.70 3.75
N VAL A 200 -7.98 17.19 4.27
CA VAL A 200 -6.64 17.69 3.91
C VAL A 200 -6.31 17.43 2.45
N LEU A 201 -6.62 16.23 1.93
CA LEU A 201 -6.40 15.90 0.51
C LEU A 201 -7.31 16.69 -0.43
N GLU A 202 -8.58 16.94 -0.05
CA GLU A 202 -9.48 17.83 -0.79
C GLU A 202 -8.94 19.26 -0.85
N MET A 203 -8.43 19.78 0.26
CA MET A 203 -7.77 21.09 0.31
C MET A 203 -6.53 21.11 -0.61
N ALA A 204 -5.62 20.16 -0.49
CA ALA A 204 -4.43 20.05 -1.32
C ALA A 204 -4.78 20.00 -2.82
N ARG A 205 -5.79 19.19 -3.18
CA ARG A 205 -6.29 19.08 -4.56
C ARG A 205 -6.88 20.41 -5.05
N SER A 206 -7.61 21.14 -4.22
CA SER A 206 -8.16 22.46 -4.57
C SER A 206 -7.06 23.49 -4.85
N ARG A 207 -5.87 23.30 -4.28
CA ARG A 207 -4.67 24.13 -4.51
C ARG A 207 -3.89 23.72 -5.77
N GLY A 208 -4.29 22.62 -6.43
CA GLY A 208 -3.66 22.11 -7.64
C GLY A 208 -2.36 21.31 -7.40
N SER A 209 -2.00 21.04 -6.14
CA SER A 209 -0.83 20.21 -5.82
C SER A 209 -1.06 18.75 -6.21
N LYS A 210 0.04 18.05 -6.55
CA LYS A 210 -0.01 16.63 -6.87
C LYS A 210 -0.06 15.78 -5.61
N ILE A 211 -0.88 14.72 -5.62
CA ILE A 211 -1.10 13.86 -4.47
C ILE A 211 -0.67 12.43 -4.81
N ILE A 212 0.30 11.91 -4.05
CA ILE A 212 0.72 10.51 -4.05
C ILE A 212 0.18 9.89 -2.78
N LEU A 213 -0.63 8.84 -2.90
CA LEU A 213 -1.19 8.11 -1.77
C LEU A 213 -0.54 6.74 -1.63
N ILE A 214 -0.01 6.43 -0.43
CA ILE A 214 0.41 5.07 -0.04
C ILE A 214 -0.68 4.49 0.86
N THR A 215 -1.27 3.37 0.46
CA THR A 215 -2.44 2.78 1.15
C THR A 215 -2.45 1.26 1.06
N SER A 216 -3.27 0.60 1.89
CA SER A 216 -3.48 -0.86 1.80
C SER A 216 -4.73 -1.24 0.98
N TYR A 217 -5.55 -0.26 0.56
CA TYR A 217 -6.78 -0.54 -0.17
C TYR A 217 -6.78 0.16 -1.54
N LEU A 218 -6.97 -0.64 -2.60
CA LEU A 218 -7.06 -0.15 -4.00
C LEU A 218 -8.26 0.77 -4.22
N LYS A 219 -9.33 0.61 -3.46
CA LYS A 219 -10.55 1.41 -3.56
C LYS A 219 -10.91 1.97 -2.20
N SER A 220 -10.70 3.26 -2.03
CA SER A 220 -11.07 4.00 -0.83
C SER A 220 -11.48 5.43 -1.22
N PRO A 221 -12.08 6.21 -0.31
CA PRO A 221 -12.33 7.61 -0.58
C PRO A 221 -11.08 8.40 -0.96
N ALA A 222 -9.94 8.15 -0.29
CA ALA A 222 -8.68 8.85 -0.56
C ALA A 222 -8.09 8.53 -1.95
N THR A 223 -8.29 7.31 -2.48
CA THR A 223 -7.78 6.95 -3.82
C THR A 223 -8.43 7.77 -4.94
N LYS A 224 -9.63 8.31 -4.72
CA LYS A 224 -10.31 9.19 -5.68
C LYS A 224 -9.74 10.61 -5.71
N LEU A 225 -9.01 11.00 -4.68
CA LEU A 225 -8.38 12.30 -4.54
C LEU A 225 -6.93 12.32 -4.99
N ALA A 226 -6.28 11.15 -5.06
CA ALA A 226 -4.88 11.00 -5.42
C ALA A 226 -4.66 11.00 -6.94
N ASP A 227 -3.54 11.61 -7.38
CA ASP A 227 -3.04 11.50 -8.76
C ASP A 227 -2.34 10.17 -8.99
N VAL A 228 -1.66 9.65 -7.96
CA VAL A 228 -0.98 8.35 -7.99
C VAL A 228 -1.29 7.60 -6.70
N VAL A 229 -1.62 6.31 -6.84
CA VAL A 229 -1.87 5.41 -5.71
C VAL A 229 -0.85 4.28 -5.73
N LEU A 230 -0.12 4.13 -4.63
CA LEU A 230 0.80 3.03 -4.40
C LEU A 230 0.20 2.10 -3.33
N THR A 231 -0.08 0.88 -3.72
CA THR A 231 -0.79 -0.06 -2.84
C THR A 231 0.16 -1.12 -2.32
N GLY A 232 0.18 -1.27 -1.00
CA GLY A 232 0.85 -2.35 -0.31
C GLY A 232 -0.10 -3.09 0.61
N MET A 233 0.11 -4.38 0.79
CA MET A 233 -0.78 -5.22 1.56
C MET A 233 -0.05 -5.96 2.66
N ALA A 234 -0.61 -5.93 3.86
CA ALA A 234 -0.21 -6.79 4.94
C ALA A 234 -1.45 -7.55 5.47
N ARG A 235 -1.27 -8.80 5.84
CA ARG A 235 -2.32 -9.60 6.47
C ARG A 235 -2.53 -9.09 7.89
N GLU A 236 -3.80 -8.92 8.25
CA GLU A 236 -4.20 -8.68 9.62
C GLU A 236 -4.23 -10.01 10.38
N THR A 237 -3.75 -9.97 11.59
CA THR A 237 -3.80 -11.10 12.52
C THR A 237 -4.44 -10.66 13.83
N SER A 238 -4.94 -11.61 14.63
CA SER A 238 -5.59 -11.32 15.91
C SER A 238 -4.71 -10.55 16.91
N TYR A 239 -3.38 -10.65 16.77
CA TYR A 239 -2.40 -9.97 17.64
C TYR A 239 -1.76 -8.72 17.01
N ARG A 240 -2.02 -8.42 15.74
CA ARG A 240 -1.51 -7.24 15.05
C ARG A 240 -2.66 -6.44 14.47
N SER A 241 -2.86 -5.24 14.99
CA SER A 241 -3.82 -4.31 14.40
C SER A 241 -3.39 -3.94 12.97
N GLU A 242 -4.36 -3.63 12.14
CA GLU A 242 -4.21 -3.24 10.72
C GLU A 242 -3.05 -2.25 10.48
N ALA A 243 -3.00 -1.20 11.30
CA ALA A 243 -1.97 -0.16 11.16
C ALA A 243 -0.54 -0.65 11.45
N MET A 244 -0.39 -1.68 12.29
CA MET A 244 0.93 -2.23 12.61
C MET A 244 1.46 -3.16 11.54
N ALA A 245 0.59 -3.98 10.94
CA ALA A 245 0.98 -4.90 9.89
C ALA A 245 1.38 -4.17 8.61
N SER A 246 0.63 -3.13 8.21
CA SER A 246 0.88 -2.38 6.97
C SER A 246 2.08 -1.43 7.05
N ARG A 247 2.55 -1.06 8.26
CA ARG A 247 3.65 -0.10 8.43
C ARG A 247 4.92 -0.51 7.68
N LEU A 248 5.35 -1.76 7.82
CA LEU A 248 6.58 -2.24 7.18
C LEU A 248 6.45 -2.24 5.65
N VAL A 249 5.28 -2.60 5.17
CA VAL A 249 4.96 -2.62 3.74
C VAL A 249 4.96 -1.20 3.15
N HIS A 250 4.35 -0.25 3.84
CA HIS A 250 4.34 1.15 3.40
C HIS A 250 5.76 1.76 3.43
N LEU A 251 6.59 1.39 4.42
CA LEU A 251 8.00 1.78 4.45
C LEU A 251 8.78 1.18 3.26
N ALA A 252 8.52 -0.08 2.89
CA ALA A 252 9.18 -0.70 1.74
C ALA A 252 8.79 0.00 0.41
N ILE A 253 7.52 0.40 0.24
CA ILE A 253 7.10 1.21 -0.91
C ILE A 253 7.80 2.58 -0.90
N LEU A 254 7.90 3.20 0.28
CA LEU A 254 8.63 4.45 0.43
C LEU A 254 10.12 4.31 0.09
N ASP A 255 10.74 3.17 0.45
CA ASP A 255 12.12 2.86 0.08
C ASP A 255 12.29 2.75 -1.45
N CYS A 256 11.32 2.15 -2.14
CA CYS A 256 11.33 2.11 -3.60
C CYS A 256 11.22 3.52 -4.21
N LEU A 257 10.34 4.37 -3.67
CA LEU A 257 10.20 5.75 -4.12
C LEU A 257 11.48 6.57 -3.85
N TYR A 258 12.06 6.44 -2.66
CA TYR A 258 13.31 7.08 -2.27
C TYR A 258 14.48 6.67 -3.18
N THR A 259 14.63 5.36 -3.42
CA THR A 259 15.70 4.83 -4.27
C THR A 259 15.52 5.26 -5.72
N GLY A 260 14.28 5.27 -6.21
CA GLY A 260 13.96 5.79 -7.55
C GLY A 260 14.24 7.27 -7.68
N LEU A 261 13.93 8.08 -6.67
CA LEU A 261 14.29 9.50 -6.62
C LEU A 261 15.81 9.70 -6.61
N MET A 262 16.53 8.90 -5.81
CA MET A 262 18.00 8.93 -5.79
C MET A 262 18.59 8.70 -7.19
N GLN A 263 18.02 7.77 -7.97
CA GLN A 263 18.45 7.54 -9.34
C GLN A 263 18.20 8.75 -10.26
N ARG A 264 17.10 9.49 -10.05
CA ARG A 264 16.74 10.68 -10.85
C ARG A 264 17.53 11.94 -10.47
N ARG A 265 17.92 12.08 -9.19
CA ARG A 265 18.62 13.24 -8.61
C ARG A 265 19.95 12.84 -7.98
N MET A 266 20.72 12.00 -8.66
CA MET A 266 21.94 11.38 -8.11
C MET A 266 22.99 12.42 -7.72
N ASP A 267 23.22 13.42 -8.57
CA ASP A 267 24.25 14.44 -8.32
C ASP A 267 23.88 15.31 -7.10
N ASP A 268 22.63 15.80 -7.05
CA ASP A 268 22.10 16.56 -5.91
C ASP A 268 22.22 15.74 -4.62
N TYR A 269 21.85 14.45 -4.69
CA TYR A 269 21.91 13.56 -3.54
C TYR A 269 23.34 13.36 -3.02
N ILE A 270 24.31 13.13 -3.91
CA ILE A 270 25.70 12.92 -3.53
C ILE A 270 26.28 14.18 -2.86
N ASP A 271 26.03 15.35 -3.42
CA ASP A 271 26.57 16.60 -2.89
C ASP A 271 25.93 16.99 -1.56
N ASN A 272 24.63 16.85 -1.44
CA ASN A 272 23.92 17.05 -0.17
C ASN A 272 24.38 16.07 0.92
N MET A 273 24.57 14.79 0.56
CA MET A 273 25.07 13.79 1.51
C MET A 273 26.49 14.07 2.00
N LYS A 274 27.36 14.60 1.15
CA LYS A 274 28.70 15.08 1.59
C LYS A 274 28.58 16.19 2.64
N GLN A 275 27.69 17.17 2.39
CA GLN A 275 27.44 18.27 3.33
C GLN A 275 26.86 17.77 4.65
N VAL A 276 25.83 16.91 4.60
CA VAL A 276 25.21 16.33 5.79
C VAL A 276 26.23 15.53 6.62
N ARG A 277 27.03 14.68 5.97
CA ARG A 277 28.07 13.90 6.66
C ARG A 277 29.11 14.81 7.32
N LYS A 278 29.55 15.87 6.63
CA LYS A 278 30.50 16.86 7.18
C LYS A 278 29.91 17.54 8.41
N ALA A 279 28.65 17.99 8.34
CA ALA A 279 27.99 18.65 9.47
C ALA A 279 27.83 17.71 10.68
N ILE A 280 27.41 16.44 10.47
CA ILE A 280 27.24 15.46 11.55
C ILE A 280 28.60 15.06 12.15
N ALA A 281 29.65 14.98 11.33
CA ALA A 281 30.99 14.62 11.84
C ALA A 281 31.53 15.62 12.87
N THR A 282 31.12 16.89 12.81
CA THR A 282 31.49 17.91 13.80
C THR A 282 30.80 17.72 15.17
N GLN A 283 29.78 16.86 15.26
CA GLN A 283 29.05 16.56 16.49
C GLN A 283 29.52 15.26 17.18
N LYS A 284 30.52 14.58 16.61
CA LYS A 284 31.12 13.39 17.19
C LYS A 284 32.45 13.74 17.81
N LEU A 285 32.63 13.35 19.08
CA LEU A 285 33.94 13.43 19.81
C LEU A 285 34.91 12.39 19.25
#